data_314eaa7501cace4e17de4df31d630af3
#
_entry.id   314eaa7501cace4e17de4df31d630af3
#
_cell.length_a   1.000
_cell.length_b   1.000
_cell.length_c   1.000
_cell.angle_alpha   90.00
_cell.angle_beta   90.00
_cell.angle_gamma   90.00
#
_symmetry.space_group_name_H-M   'P 1'
#
loop_
_entity.id
_entity.type
_entity.pdbx_description
1 polymer ?
#
loop_
_entity_poly.entity_id
_entity_poly.type
_entity_poly.pdbx_seq_one_letter_code
_entity_poly.pdbx_strand_id
1 'polypeptide(L)'
;MTKPLVEIRHLQKNYGNFQVLSDINLTINEGDIYGLVGKSGAGKSTLLRCINGLESFDGGFIHVLDEDIQTLAGDSLRHLQKEIGMIFQQFELINRKTVRENVALPLKLWNIEETEDRIQSLLDLVDMSAKADAYPSKLSGGQKQRVGIARALSLNPKLLLSDEATSALDPSITRSIIDLLQKINQKLKLTIIVVTHEIEVVKKICNKLAILENGKIVAAGNTVDLFLEQPPALRRLMGLETETEPQVEAGRFEFKLVLPDVDQQKDLLSKIFSDLQIPYSIEDAHYEEINDRTTAYFKIQIDPHHQALLENYLKDHQIEWRE
;
A
#
# COMPACT_ATOMS: atom_id res chain seq x y z
N MET A 1 17.59 -10.02 -4.70
CA MET A 1 17.00 -9.20 -3.63
C MET A 1 16.75 -7.82 -4.19
N THR A 2 15.53 -7.32 -4.10
CA THR A 2 15.18 -5.94 -4.51
C THR A 2 15.84 -4.96 -3.55
N LYS A 3 16.36 -3.84 -4.08
CA LYS A 3 17.05 -2.81 -3.28
C LYS A 3 16.02 -2.05 -2.43
N PRO A 4 16.28 -1.79 -1.13
CA PRO A 4 15.45 -0.91 -0.34
C PRO A 4 15.47 0.52 -0.90
N LEU A 5 14.30 1.12 -1.10
CA LEU A 5 14.15 2.53 -1.48
C LEU A 5 13.93 3.41 -0.25
N VAL A 6 13.20 2.87 0.75
CA VAL A 6 13.00 3.50 2.05
C VAL A 6 13.36 2.49 3.13
N GLU A 7 14.22 2.87 4.05
CA GLU A 7 14.56 2.09 5.23
C GLU A 7 14.42 2.95 6.48
N ILE A 8 13.65 2.46 7.45
CA ILE A 8 13.38 3.13 8.72
C ILE A 8 13.74 2.17 9.84
N ARG A 9 14.54 2.60 10.81
CA ARG A 9 14.91 1.81 11.98
C ARG A 9 14.76 2.63 13.25
N HIS A 10 14.07 2.04 14.22
CA HIS A 10 13.86 2.56 15.57
C HIS A 10 13.36 4.03 15.60
N LEU A 11 12.58 4.44 14.58
CA LEU A 11 12.11 5.81 14.45
C LEU A 11 11.20 6.18 15.63
N GLN A 12 11.49 7.35 16.22
CA GLN A 12 10.69 7.94 17.30
C GLN A 12 10.34 9.37 16.95
N LYS A 13 9.10 9.77 17.24
CA LYS A 13 8.62 11.14 17.09
C LYS A 13 7.73 11.53 18.23
N ASN A 14 8.02 12.69 18.82
CA ASN A 14 7.24 13.30 19.89
C ASN A 14 6.77 14.71 19.50
N TYR A 15 5.59 15.10 19.97
CA TYR A 15 5.15 16.49 20.02
C TYR A 15 4.98 16.89 21.49
N GLY A 16 5.97 17.60 22.01
CA GLY A 16 6.06 17.85 23.44
C GLY A 16 6.16 16.53 24.23
N ASN A 17 5.21 16.30 25.14
CA ASN A 17 5.18 15.07 25.95
C ASN A 17 4.39 13.92 25.29
N PHE A 18 3.83 14.13 24.09
CA PHE A 18 3.03 13.13 23.42
C PHE A 18 3.85 12.39 22.35
N GLN A 19 4.07 11.09 22.57
CA GLN A 19 4.77 10.24 21.61
C GLN A 19 3.81 9.80 20.50
N VAL A 20 4.08 10.25 19.28
CA VAL A 20 3.26 9.95 18.09
C VAL A 20 3.77 8.74 17.33
N LEU A 21 5.10 8.55 17.27
CA LEU A 21 5.74 7.36 16.67
C LEU A 21 6.71 6.77 17.68
N SER A 22 6.65 5.46 17.85
CA SER A 22 7.44 4.71 18.83
C SER A 22 8.02 3.46 18.20
N ASP A 23 9.33 3.42 18.04
CA ASP A 23 10.08 2.26 17.52
C ASP A 23 9.59 1.75 16.16
N ILE A 24 9.39 2.65 15.21
CA ILE A 24 8.99 2.29 13.86
C ILE A 24 10.15 1.65 13.11
N ASN A 25 9.92 0.44 12.61
CA ASN A 25 10.83 -0.30 11.75
C ASN A 25 10.11 -0.66 10.46
N LEU A 26 10.61 -0.21 9.29
CA LEU A 26 9.95 -0.38 8.00
C LEU A 26 10.96 -0.44 6.87
N THR A 27 10.72 -1.33 5.90
CA THR A 27 11.52 -1.41 4.68
C THR A 27 10.59 -1.48 3.47
N ILE A 28 10.78 -0.55 2.53
CA ILE A 28 10.00 -0.47 1.28
C ILE A 28 10.98 -0.61 0.12
N ASN A 29 10.72 -1.55 -0.77
CA ASN A 29 11.60 -1.81 -1.89
C ASN A 29 11.19 -1.03 -3.13
N GLU A 30 12.12 -0.89 -4.05
CA GLU A 30 11.87 -0.28 -5.35
C GLU A 30 10.76 -1.02 -6.11
N GLY A 31 9.80 -0.26 -6.64
CA GLY A 31 8.65 -0.76 -7.38
C GLY A 31 7.44 -1.20 -6.53
N ASP A 32 7.57 -1.23 -5.19
CA ASP A 32 6.44 -1.56 -4.32
C ASP A 32 5.32 -0.51 -4.41
N ILE A 33 4.08 -0.96 -4.32
CA ILE A 33 2.95 -0.13 -3.86
C ILE A 33 2.69 -0.54 -2.40
N TYR A 34 3.15 0.28 -1.50
CA TYR A 34 3.14 -0.02 -0.06
C TYR A 34 1.99 0.68 0.64
N GLY A 35 1.07 -0.09 1.23
CA GLY A 35 -0.03 0.43 2.04
C GLY A 35 0.42 0.74 3.47
N LEU A 36 0.13 1.92 3.97
CA LEU A 36 0.26 2.28 5.38
C LEU A 36 -1.13 2.58 5.94
N VAL A 37 -1.68 1.64 6.70
CA VAL A 37 -3.05 1.72 7.21
C VAL A 37 -3.10 1.86 8.71
N GLY A 38 -4.22 2.39 9.20
CA GLY A 38 -4.48 2.55 10.63
C GLY A 38 -5.61 3.54 10.87
N LYS A 39 -6.12 3.57 12.09
CA LYS A 39 -7.17 4.52 12.48
C LYS A 39 -6.68 5.97 12.37
N SER A 40 -7.62 6.93 12.35
CA SER A 40 -7.27 8.34 12.42
C SER A 40 -6.46 8.61 13.69
N GLY A 41 -5.41 9.43 13.59
CA GLY A 41 -4.52 9.74 14.72
C GLY A 41 -3.46 8.67 15.02
N ALA A 42 -3.36 7.57 14.27
CA ALA A 42 -2.34 6.53 14.50
C ALA A 42 -0.89 6.96 14.20
N GLY A 43 -0.68 8.12 13.55
CA GLY A 43 0.65 8.65 13.22
C GLY A 43 1.03 8.51 11.73
N LYS A 44 0.12 8.03 10.86
CA LYS A 44 0.40 7.77 9.44
C LYS A 44 0.96 8.97 8.67
N SER A 45 0.25 10.11 8.72
CA SER A 45 0.70 11.34 8.02
C SER A 45 1.98 11.91 8.64
N THR A 46 2.19 11.73 9.95
CA THR A 46 3.45 12.11 10.60
C THR A 46 4.61 11.27 10.06
N LEU A 47 4.43 9.94 9.96
CA LEU A 47 5.44 9.04 9.38
C LEU A 47 5.74 9.42 7.93
N LEU A 48 4.70 9.70 7.13
CA LEU A 48 4.87 10.12 5.74
C LEU A 48 5.66 11.43 5.63
N ARG A 49 5.41 12.40 6.52
CA ARG A 49 6.13 13.68 6.56
C ARG A 49 7.59 13.51 7.02
N CYS A 50 7.87 12.57 7.92
CA CYS A 50 9.25 12.21 8.28
C CYS A 50 10.00 11.61 7.08
N ILE A 51 9.36 10.72 6.30
CA ILE A 51 9.94 10.14 5.08
C ILE A 51 10.27 11.22 4.03
N ASN A 52 9.48 12.28 3.93
CA ASN A 52 9.71 13.37 2.99
C ASN A 52 10.59 14.50 3.57
N GLY A 53 11.08 14.35 4.79
CA GLY A 53 11.87 15.39 5.47
C GLY A 53 11.10 16.69 5.73
N LEU A 54 9.77 16.66 5.71
CA LEU A 54 8.91 17.79 6.08
C LEU A 54 8.70 17.89 7.59
N GLU A 55 8.98 16.82 8.32
CA GLU A 55 8.89 16.73 9.76
C GLU A 55 10.17 16.11 10.32
N SER A 56 10.74 16.72 11.35
CA SER A 56 11.88 16.16 12.08
C SER A 56 11.45 15.00 12.98
N PHE A 57 12.39 14.16 13.37
CA PHE A 57 12.15 13.08 14.32
C PHE A 57 13.21 13.08 15.44
N ASP A 58 12.92 12.39 16.56
CA ASP A 58 13.68 12.52 17.79
C ASP A 58 14.69 11.37 17.98
N GLY A 59 14.49 10.24 17.30
CA GLY A 59 15.35 9.07 17.41
C GLY A 59 15.19 8.10 16.25
N GLY A 60 16.15 7.19 16.10
CA GLY A 60 16.20 6.26 14.98
C GLY A 60 16.84 6.87 13.73
N PHE A 61 16.66 6.26 12.58
CA PHE A 61 17.09 6.81 11.30
C PHE A 61 16.11 6.51 10.17
N ILE A 62 16.14 7.36 9.14
CA ILE A 62 15.40 7.19 7.88
C ILE A 62 16.35 7.37 6.72
N HIS A 63 16.52 6.32 5.92
CA HIS A 63 17.17 6.39 4.62
C HIS A 63 16.12 6.38 3.52
N VAL A 64 16.20 7.33 2.59
CA VAL A 64 15.34 7.41 1.40
C VAL A 64 16.23 7.63 0.19
N LEU A 65 16.11 6.79 -0.83
CA LEU A 65 16.93 6.90 -2.06
C LEU A 65 18.44 6.91 -1.77
N ASP A 66 18.88 6.10 -0.79
CA ASP A 66 20.25 6.00 -0.29
C ASP A 66 20.74 7.21 0.53
N GLU A 67 19.90 8.20 0.78
CA GLU A 67 20.24 9.40 1.56
C GLU A 67 19.72 9.29 2.99
N ASP A 68 20.54 9.63 3.98
CA ASP A 68 20.11 9.74 5.37
C ASP A 68 19.47 11.12 5.62
N ILE A 69 18.16 11.13 5.84
CA ILE A 69 17.39 12.38 5.99
C ILE A 69 17.93 13.26 7.12
N GLN A 70 18.45 12.68 8.22
CA GLN A 70 18.98 13.48 9.34
C GLN A 70 20.20 14.33 8.96
N THR A 71 20.95 13.89 7.96
CA THR A 71 22.17 14.58 7.51
C THR A 71 21.89 15.67 6.50
N LEU A 72 20.66 15.73 5.96
CA LEU A 72 20.27 16.64 4.91
C LEU A 72 19.70 17.94 5.48
N ALA A 73 20.10 19.08 4.91
CA ALA A 73 19.56 20.40 5.24
C ALA A 73 19.61 21.35 4.04
N GLY A 74 18.74 22.35 4.01
CA GLY A 74 18.74 23.37 2.96
C GLY A 74 18.61 22.76 1.56
N ASP A 75 19.60 23.01 0.69
CA ASP A 75 19.52 22.57 -0.70
C ASP A 75 19.65 21.05 -0.87
N SER A 76 20.43 20.35 -0.05
CA SER A 76 20.53 18.89 -0.12
C SER A 76 19.19 18.21 0.19
N LEU A 77 18.46 18.67 1.21
CA LEU A 77 17.11 18.19 1.50
C LEU A 77 16.13 18.49 0.37
N ARG A 78 16.20 19.69 -0.22
CA ARG A 78 15.37 20.04 -1.38
C ARG A 78 15.64 19.11 -2.59
N HIS A 79 16.92 18.76 -2.82
CA HIS A 79 17.27 17.81 -3.90
C HIS A 79 16.66 16.43 -3.66
N LEU A 80 16.66 15.91 -2.43
CA LEU A 80 15.93 14.69 -2.10
C LEU A 80 14.42 14.87 -2.35
N GLN A 81 13.83 15.97 -1.87
CA GLN A 81 12.40 16.25 -2.05
C GLN A 81 11.97 16.36 -3.53
N LYS A 82 12.88 16.77 -4.42
CA LYS A 82 12.64 16.75 -5.87
C LYS A 82 12.40 15.34 -6.42
N GLU A 83 13.07 14.35 -5.86
CA GLU A 83 12.94 12.94 -6.24
C GLU A 83 11.70 12.27 -5.60
N ILE A 84 10.95 13.01 -4.76
CA ILE A 84 9.77 12.55 -4.06
C ILE A 84 8.55 13.36 -4.49
N GLY A 85 7.61 12.72 -5.18
CA GLY A 85 6.31 13.31 -5.47
C GLY A 85 5.37 13.18 -4.28
N MET A 86 4.52 14.19 -4.04
CA MET A 86 3.52 14.11 -2.98
C MET A 86 2.13 14.44 -3.49
N ILE A 87 1.17 13.56 -3.19
CA ILE A 87 -0.25 13.73 -3.43
C ILE A 87 -0.90 14.02 -2.08
N PHE A 88 -1.54 15.18 -1.98
CA PHE A 88 -2.17 15.67 -0.75
C PHE A 88 -3.66 15.32 -0.69
N GLN A 89 -4.19 15.16 0.49
CA GLN A 89 -5.61 14.92 0.77
C GLN A 89 -6.50 16.06 0.21
N GLN A 90 -6.09 17.31 0.33
CA GLN A 90 -6.83 18.50 -0.10
C GLN A 90 -6.37 19.06 -1.46
N PHE A 91 -5.90 18.21 -2.38
CA PHE A 91 -5.46 18.55 -3.75
C PHE A 91 -4.34 19.62 -3.83
N GLU A 92 -4.37 20.64 -3.00
CA GLU A 92 -3.41 21.77 -2.90
C GLU A 92 -3.14 22.45 -4.26
N LEU A 93 -4.19 22.62 -5.08
CA LEU A 93 -4.08 23.31 -6.36
C LEU A 93 -4.14 24.83 -6.17
N ILE A 94 -3.32 25.54 -6.95
CA ILE A 94 -3.34 27.00 -6.97
C ILE A 94 -4.53 27.47 -7.79
N ASN A 95 -5.56 28.02 -7.14
CA ASN A 95 -6.83 28.40 -7.75
C ASN A 95 -6.72 29.45 -8.85
N ARG A 96 -5.68 30.31 -8.82
CA ARG A 96 -5.42 31.35 -9.83
C ARG A 96 -4.60 30.87 -11.03
N LYS A 97 -4.26 29.59 -11.07
CA LYS A 97 -3.53 28.95 -12.15
C LYS A 97 -4.42 27.93 -12.85
N THR A 98 -4.26 27.79 -14.16
CA THR A 98 -4.91 26.75 -14.94
C THR A 98 -4.40 25.37 -14.55
N VAL A 99 -5.03 24.31 -15.06
CA VAL A 99 -4.58 22.92 -14.91
C VAL A 99 -3.14 22.77 -15.40
N ARG A 100 -2.86 23.22 -16.62
CA ARG A 100 -1.52 23.24 -17.23
C ARG A 100 -0.49 23.93 -16.34
N GLU A 101 -0.81 25.13 -15.88
CA GLU A 101 0.08 25.90 -15.01
C GLU A 101 0.31 25.26 -13.64
N ASN A 102 -0.68 24.54 -13.09
CA ASN A 102 -0.50 23.78 -11.86
C ASN A 102 0.46 22.61 -12.05
N VAL A 103 0.35 21.88 -13.17
CA VAL A 103 1.26 20.77 -13.51
C VAL A 103 2.67 21.26 -13.81
N ALA A 104 2.80 22.40 -14.48
CA ALA A 104 4.08 23.03 -14.82
C ALA A 104 4.81 23.65 -13.61
N LEU A 105 4.09 23.95 -12.53
CA LEU A 105 4.63 24.74 -11.41
C LEU A 105 5.92 24.16 -10.80
N PRO A 106 6.06 22.86 -10.51
CA PRO A 106 7.31 22.33 -9.97
C PRO A 106 8.49 22.51 -10.93
N LEU A 107 8.28 22.38 -12.24
CA LEU A 107 9.32 22.61 -13.23
C LEU A 107 9.83 24.06 -13.19
N LYS A 108 8.89 25.03 -13.10
CA LYS A 108 9.22 26.47 -12.96
C LYS A 108 10.03 26.75 -11.72
N LEU A 109 9.62 26.18 -10.56
CA LEU A 109 10.29 26.40 -9.30
C LEU A 109 11.75 25.85 -9.29
N TRP A 110 12.01 24.80 -10.09
CA TRP A 110 13.32 24.19 -10.23
C TRP A 110 14.10 24.73 -11.44
N ASN A 111 13.61 25.75 -12.14
CA ASN A 111 14.21 26.28 -13.37
C ASN A 111 14.51 25.20 -14.41
N ILE A 112 13.62 24.19 -14.49
CA ILE A 112 13.69 23.14 -15.51
C ILE A 112 12.86 23.59 -16.69
N GLU A 113 13.43 23.46 -17.90
CA GLU A 113 12.74 23.82 -19.13
C GLU A 113 11.41 23.07 -19.26
N GLU A 114 10.32 23.82 -19.39
CA GLU A 114 9.00 23.29 -19.65
C GLU A 114 8.87 23.01 -21.13
N THR A 115 8.83 21.73 -21.51
CA THR A 115 8.43 21.39 -22.85
C THR A 115 6.91 21.18 -22.86
N GLU A 116 6.25 21.76 -23.85
CA GLU A 116 4.79 21.57 -24.06
C GLU A 116 4.46 20.07 -24.12
N ASP A 117 5.28 19.28 -24.82
CA ASP A 117 5.13 17.85 -24.97
C ASP A 117 5.14 17.10 -23.61
N ARG A 118 5.98 17.54 -22.66
CA ARG A 118 6.04 16.94 -21.33
C ARG A 118 4.77 17.21 -20.54
N ILE A 119 4.31 18.46 -20.52
CA ILE A 119 3.07 18.84 -19.83
C ILE A 119 1.90 18.09 -20.46
N GLN A 120 1.83 18.06 -21.79
CA GLN A 120 0.79 17.33 -22.50
C GLN A 120 0.80 15.84 -22.17
N SER A 121 1.97 15.20 -22.17
CA SER A 121 2.09 13.78 -21.80
C SER A 121 1.61 13.48 -20.37
N LEU A 122 1.86 14.37 -19.42
CA LEU A 122 1.36 14.25 -18.05
C LEU A 122 -0.15 14.42 -17.97
N LEU A 123 -0.71 15.38 -18.72
CA LEU A 123 -2.15 15.61 -18.80
C LEU A 123 -2.88 14.43 -19.48
N ASP A 124 -2.29 13.85 -20.52
CA ASP A 124 -2.80 12.66 -21.20
C ASP A 124 -2.78 11.44 -20.25
N LEU A 125 -1.72 11.29 -19.46
CA LEU A 125 -1.59 10.19 -18.49
C LEU A 125 -2.72 10.18 -17.46
N VAL A 126 -3.20 11.37 -17.06
CA VAL A 126 -4.26 11.53 -16.06
C VAL A 126 -5.64 11.87 -16.67
N ASP A 127 -5.80 11.79 -18.00
CA ASP A 127 -7.03 12.11 -18.74
C ASP A 127 -7.54 13.55 -18.50
N MET A 128 -6.64 14.54 -18.48
CA MET A 128 -6.97 15.95 -18.22
C MET A 128 -6.64 16.88 -19.36
N SER A 129 -6.21 16.38 -20.51
CA SER A 129 -5.80 17.16 -21.68
C SER A 129 -6.89 18.12 -22.18
N ALA A 130 -8.16 17.66 -22.26
CA ALA A 130 -9.29 18.48 -22.68
C ALA A 130 -9.61 19.65 -21.71
N LYS A 131 -9.02 19.66 -20.52
CA LYS A 131 -9.22 20.68 -19.48
C LYS A 131 -7.93 21.41 -19.09
N ALA A 132 -6.91 21.36 -19.94
CA ALA A 132 -5.59 21.98 -19.69
C ALA A 132 -5.70 23.46 -19.30
N ASP A 133 -6.58 24.21 -19.93
CA ASP A 133 -6.76 25.65 -19.71
C ASP A 133 -7.87 25.99 -18.69
N ALA A 134 -8.50 24.98 -18.11
CA ALA A 134 -9.52 25.19 -17.07
C ALA A 134 -8.87 25.57 -15.73
N TYR A 135 -9.59 26.33 -14.92
CA TYR A 135 -9.20 26.66 -13.55
C TYR A 135 -9.74 25.61 -12.56
N PRO A 136 -9.07 25.37 -11.40
CA PRO A 136 -9.50 24.41 -10.40
C PRO A 136 -10.95 24.57 -9.92
N SER A 137 -11.48 25.79 -9.91
CA SER A 137 -12.87 26.08 -9.56
C SER A 137 -13.91 25.45 -10.52
N LYS A 138 -13.50 25.05 -11.72
CA LYS A 138 -14.35 24.40 -12.74
C LYS A 138 -14.19 22.87 -12.77
N LEU A 139 -13.44 22.30 -11.82
CA LEU A 139 -13.12 20.88 -11.76
C LEU A 139 -13.89 20.17 -10.63
N SER A 140 -14.31 18.95 -10.89
CA SER A 140 -14.78 18.04 -9.83
C SER A 140 -13.64 17.62 -8.90
N GLY A 141 -13.93 17.03 -7.73
CA GLY A 141 -12.94 16.52 -6.78
C GLY A 141 -11.97 15.53 -7.44
N GLY A 142 -12.48 14.54 -8.16
CA GLY A 142 -11.65 13.57 -8.88
C GLY A 142 -10.77 14.20 -9.97
N GLN A 143 -11.26 15.22 -10.68
CA GLN A 143 -10.46 15.96 -11.65
C GLN A 143 -9.34 16.75 -10.97
N LYS A 144 -9.63 17.41 -9.85
CA LYS A 144 -8.60 18.07 -9.04
C LYS A 144 -7.51 17.08 -8.57
N GLN A 145 -7.92 15.88 -8.14
CA GLN A 145 -7.00 14.84 -7.74
C GLN A 145 -6.10 14.38 -8.87
N ARG A 146 -6.65 14.16 -10.07
CA ARG A 146 -5.88 13.82 -11.27
C ARG A 146 -4.84 14.90 -11.61
N VAL A 147 -5.19 16.17 -11.48
CA VAL A 147 -4.23 17.29 -11.66
C VAL A 147 -3.15 17.28 -10.58
N GLY A 148 -3.52 17.00 -9.31
CA GLY A 148 -2.58 16.83 -8.21
C GLY A 148 -1.57 15.71 -8.46
N ILE A 149 -2.04 14.58 -9.02
CA ILE A 149 -1.19 13.44 -9.42
C ILE A 149 -0.23 13.88 -10.55
N ALA A 150 -0.73 14.50 -11.61
CA ALA A 150 0.11 14.97 -12.72
C ALA A 150 1.20 15.95 -12.24
N ARG A 151 0.85 16.86 -11.33
CA ARG A 151 1.79 17.79 -10.71
C ARG A 151 2.85 17.06 -9.89
N ALA A 152 2.46 16.07 -9.10
CA ALA A 152 3.40 15.26 -8.30
C ALA A 152 4.41 14.49 -9.19
N LEU A 153 4.01 14.13 -10.41
CA LEU A 153 4.85 13.43 -11.38
C LEU A 153 5.74 14.36 -12.24
N SER A 154 5.53 15.68 -12.17
CA SER A 154 6.17 16.61 -13.11
C SER A 154 7.69 16.62 -13.06
N LEU A 155 8.30 16.34 -11.91
CA LEU A 155 9.75 16.27 -11.71
C LEU A 155 10.33 14.87 -11.93
N ASN A 156 9.57 13.88 -12.44
CA ASN A 156 9.96 12.48 -12.59
C ASN A 156 10.47 11.87 -11.27
N PRO A 157 9.65 11.88 -10.20
CA PRO A 157 10.08 11.36 -8.92
C PRO A 157 10.36 9.84 -9.00
N LYS A 158 11.16 9.34 -8.06
CA LYS A 158 11.41 7.91 -7.84
C LYS A 158 10.49 7.32 -6.79
N LEU A 159 9.96 8.16 -5.92
CA LEU A 159 9.03 7.81 -4.85
C LEU A 159 7.78 8.71 -4.93
N LEU A 160 6.60 8.12 -4.83
CA LEU A 160 5.34 8.86 -4.75
C LEU A 160 4.69 8.60 -3.40
N LEU A 161 4.44 9.66 -2.65
CA LEU A 161 3.74 9.61 -1.37
C LEU A 161 2.30 10.07 -1.57
N SER A 162 1.34 9.26 -1.13
CA SER A 162 -0.09 9.54 -1.21
C SER A 162 -0.68 9.62 0.19
N ASP A 163 -1.01 10.82 0.66
CA ASP A 163 -1.61 11.06 1.97
C ASP A 163 -3.12 11.15 1.83
N GLU A 164 -3.84 10.08 2.14
CA GLU A 164 -5.31 9.96 2.10
C GLU A 164 -5.94 10.55 0.81
N ALA A 165 -5.32 10.31 -0.33
CA ALA A 165 -5.68 10.92 -1.62
C ALA A 165 -7.11 10.59 -2.12
N THR A 166 -7.79 9.63 -1.50
CA THR A 166 -9.14 9.18 -1.89
C THR A 166 -10.21 9.49 -0.87
N SER A 167 -9.86 9.86 0.37
CA SER A 167 -10.80 9.99 1.50
C SER A 167 -11.92 11.03 1.31
N ALA A 168 -11.76 11.99 0.40
CA ALA A 168 -12.74 13.02 0.10
C ALA A 168 -13.50 12.77 -1.22
N LEU A 169 -13.41 11.56 -1.80
CA LEU A 169 -13.95 11.23 -3.11
C LEU A 169 -15.07 10.18 -2.98
N ASP A 170 -15.99 10.20 -3.94
CA ASP A 170 -17.00 9.16 -4.06
C ASP A 170 -16.37 7.81 -4.44
N PRO A 171 -16.95 6.66 -4.06
CA PRO A 171 -16.38 5.32 -4.31
C PRO A 171 -16.04 5.03 -5.77
N SER A 172 -16.83 5.53 -6.73
CA SER A 172 -16.56 5.36 -8.16
C SER A 172 -15.33 6.15 -8.62
N ILE A 173 -15.16 7.35 -8.08
CA ILE A 173 -14.00 8.20 -8.34
C ILE A 173 -12.76 7.62 -7.67
N THR A 174 -12.89 7.15 -6.43
CA THR A 174 -11.83 6.44 -5.70
C THR A 174 -11.24 5.31 -6.54
N ARG A 175 -12.09 4.42 -7.09
CA ARG A 175 -11.64 3.33 -7.98
C ARG A 175 -10.84 3.84 -9.16
N SER A 176 -11.34 4.88 -9.84
CA SER A 176 -10.65 5.49 -10.99
C SER A 176 -9.27 6.08 -10.64
N ILE A 177 -9.10 6.65 -9.45
CA ILE A 177 -7.81 7.16 -8.98
C ILE A 177 -6.87 6.00 -8.62
N ILE A 178 -7.38 4.94 -8.01
CA ILE A 178 -6.63 3.73 -7.69
C ILE A 178 -6.10 3.07 -8.97
N ASP A 179 -6.95 2.87 -9.98
CA ASP A 179 -6.56 2.30 -11.28
C ASP A 179 -5.49 3.17 -11.97
N LEU A 180 -5.60 4.50 -11.83
CA LEU A 180 -4.59 5.43 -12.32
C LEU A 180 -3.25 5.25 -11.61
N LEU A 181 -3.22 5.14 -10.28
CA LEU A 181 -1.99 4.92 -9.51
C LEU A 181 -1.34 3.58 -9.87
N GLN A 182 -2.12 2.52 -10.03
CA GLN A 182 -1.63 1.22 -10.48
C GLN A 182 -1.00 1.29 -11.88
N LYS A 183 -1.67 1.96 -12.83
CA LYS A 183 -1.15 2.21 -14.17
C LYS A 183 0.16 3.01 -14.15
N ILE A 184 0.26 4.02 -13.29
CA ILE A 184 1.47 4.84 -13.10
C ILE A 184 2.61 3.96 -12.57
N ASN A 185 2.38 3.17 -11.52
CA ASN A 185 3.38 2.25 -10.97
C ASN A 185 3.89 1.28 -12.05
N GLN A 186 3.00 0.63 -12.79
CA GLN A 186 3.37 -0.33 -13.83
C GLN A 186 4.15 0.30 -14.98
N LYS A 187 3.69 1.48 -15.46
CA LYS A 187 4.29 2.17 -16.61
C LYS A 187 5.62 2.83 -16.30
N LEU A 188 5.73 3.45 -15.11
CA LEU A 188 6.91 4.22 -14.71
C LEU A 188 7.83 3.46 -13.76
N LYS A 189 7.47 2.25 -13.31
CA LYS A 189 8.17 1.48 -12.26
C LYS A 189 8.38 2.28 -10.98
N LEU A 190 7.44 3.16 -10.68
CA LEU A 190 7.48 4.09 -9.57
C LEU A 190 7.09 3.41 -8.26
N THR A 191 7.88 3.58 -7.22
CA THR A 191 7.51 3.14 -5.86
C THR A 191 6.45 4.08 -5.30
N ILE A 192 5.39 3.54 -4.72
CA ILE A 192 4.28 4.33 -4.17
C ILE A 192 4.03 3.94 -2.72
N ILE A 193 3.94 4.93 -1.82
CA ILE A 193 3.44 4.74 -0.46
C ILE A 193 2.03 5.31 -0.39
N VAL A 194 1.05 4.49 -0.07
CA VAL A 194 -0.36 4.88 0.04
C VAL A 194 -0.77 4.88 1.51
N VAL A 195 -1.00 6.06 2.06
CA VAL A 195 -1.61 6.22 3.38
C VAL A 195 -3.12 6.25 3.20
N THR A 196 -3.82 5.35 3.86
CA THR A 196 -5.29 5.28 3.82
C THR A 196 -5.85 4.59 5.07
N HIS A 197 -7.11 4.80 5.34
CA HIS A 197 -7.91 4.00 6.27
C HIS A 197 -8.91 3.09 5.53
N GLU A 198 -8.95 3.16 4.19
CA GLU A 198 -9.82 2.37 3.33
C GLU A 198 -9.16 1.04 2.97
N ILE A 199 -9.62 -0.05 3.56
CA ILE A 199 -9.09 -1.41 3.34
C ILE A 199 -9.23 -1.84 1.88
N GLU A 200 -10.32 -1.46 1.21
CA GLU A 200 -10.56 -1.79 -0.20
C GLU A 200 -9.51 -1.18 -1.14
N VAL A 201 -8.99 0.01 -0.82
CA VAL A 201 -7.88 0.62 -1.56
C VAL A 201 -6.64 -0.26 -1.46
N VAL A 202 -6.33 -0.74 -0.25
CA VAL A 202 -5.15 -1.57 -0.01
C VAL A 202 -5.25 -2.91 -0.72
N LYS A 203 -6.39 -3.59 -0.60
CA LYS A 203 -6.64 -4.86 -1.29
C LYS A 203 -6.43 -4.74 -2.81
N LYS A 204 -6.85 -3.60 -3.37
CA LYS A 204 -6.85 -3.42 -4.82
C LYS A 204 -5.46 -3.18 -5.41
N ILE A 205 -4.59 -2.40 -4.76
CA ILE A 205 -3.34 -1.97 -5.41
C ILE A 205 -2.06 -2.26 -4.61
N CYS A 206 -2.14 -2.47 -3.30
CA CYS A 206 -0.93 -2.64 -2.51
C CYS A 206 -0.40 -4.07 -2.58
N ASN A 207 0.88 -4.24 -2.87
CA ASN A 207 1.54 -5.54 -2.79
C ASN A 207 2.11 -5.81 -1.40
N LYS A 208 2.35 -4.75 -0.61
CA LYS A 208 2.76 -4.81 0.80
C LYS A 208 1.95 -3.86 1.65
N LEU A 209 1.89 -4.17 2.93
CA LEU A 209 1.06 -3.47 3.90
C LEU A 209 1.77 -3.38 5.24
N ALA A 210 1.66 -2.23 5.91
CA ALA A 210 1.92 -2.10 7.34
C ALA A 210 0.70 -1.50 8.05
N ILE A 211 0.40 -2.04 9.23
CA ILE A 211 -0.68 -1.59 10.10
C ILE A 211 -0.08 -0.78 11.24
N LEU A 212 -0.46 0.48 11.33
CA LEU A 212 -0.02 1.41 12.36
C LEU A 212 -1.13 1.59 13.41
N GLU A 213 -0.84 1.24 14.65
CA GLU A 213 -1.73 1.48 15.81
C GLU A 213 -0.94 2.14 16.94
N ASN A 214 -1.49 3.22 17.50
CA ASN A 214 -0.89 3.95 18.64
C ASN A 214 0.61 4.25 18.44
N GLY A 215 0.99 4.69 17.26
CA GLY A 215 2.36 5.03 16.91
C GLY A 215 3.33 3.87 16.73
N LYS A 216 2.84 2.63 16.61
CA LYS A 216 3.66 1.42 16.40
C LYS A 216 3.19 0.65 15.17
N ILE A 217 4.11 0.01 14.46
CA ILE A 217 3.76 -1.00 13.46
C ILE A 217 3.45 -2.30 14.21
N VAL A 218 2.19 -2.74 14.12
CA VAL A 218 1.69 -3.94 14.82
C VAL A 218 1.61 -5.17 13.91
N ALA A 219 1.57 -4.95 12.59
CA ALA A 219 1.70 -5.99 11.59
C ALA A 219 2.26 -5.38 10.30
N ALA A 220 3.13 -6.10 9.60
CA ALA A 220 3.64 -5.69 8.28
C ALA A 220 4.03 -6.93 7.47
N GLY A 221 3.80 -6.89 6.16
CA GLY A 221 4.13 -7.99 5.27
C GLY A 221 3.53 -7.85 3.88
N ASN A 222 3.48 -8.97 3.17
CA ASN A 222 2.78 -9.07 1.90
C ASN A 222 1.27 -8.90 2.14
N THR A 223 0.60 -8.15 1.27
CA THR A 223 -0.83 -7.86 1.42
C THR A 223 -1.67 -9.15 1.42
N VAL A 224 -1.39 -10.06 0.49
CA VAL A 224 -2.12 -11.33 0.41
C VAL A 224 -1.98 -12.10 1.72
N ASP A 225 -0.75 -12.26 2.23
CA ASP A 225 -0.49 -12.98 3.46
C ASP A 225 -1.24 -12.41 4.66
N LEU A 226 -1.19 -11.08 4.83
CA LEU A 226 -1.86 -10.41 5.95
C LEU A 226 -3.39 -10.53 5.88
N PHE A 227 -3.99 -10.49 4.68
CA PHE A 227 -5.43 -10.69 4.53
C PHE A 227 -5.86 -12.14 4.74
N LEU A 228 -4.98 -13.08 4.49
CA LEU A 228 -5.22 -14.50 4.73
C LEU A 228 -5.02 -14.88 6.20
N GLU A 229 -3.98 -14.36 6.83
CA GLU A 229 -3.69 -14.59 8.26
C GLU A 229 -4.63 -13.81 9.19
N GLN A 230 -5.18 -12.70 8.70
CA GLN A 230 -6.05 -11.80 9.44
C GLN A 230 -5.59 -11.52 10.88
N PRO A 231 -4.37 -10.95 11.05
CA PRO A 231 -3.88 -10.66 12.39
C PRO A 231 -4.87 -9.76 13.15
N PRO A 232 -4.91 -9.79 14.48
CA PRO A 232 -5.89 -9.06 15.29
C PRO A 232 -6.02 -7.58 14.94
N ALA A 233 -4.91 -6.94 14.54
CA ALA A 233 -4.91 -5.54 14.11
C ALA A 233 -5.69 -5.34 12.80
N LEU A 234 -5.55 -6.25 11.82
CA LEU A 234 -6.30 -6.18 10.58
C LEU A 234 -7.79 -6.43 10.81
N ARG A 235 -8.13 -7.45 11.63
CA ARG A 235 -9.54 -7.74 12.01
C ARG A 235 -10.20 -6.51 12.65
N ARG A 236 -9.51 -5.81 13.57
CA ARG A 236 -10.00 -4.56 14.18
C ARG A 236 -10.22 -3.44 13.15
N LEU A 237 -9.37 -3.33 12.14
CA LEU A 237 -9.53 -2.33 11.07
C LEU A 237 -10.70 -2.67 10.15
N MET A 238 -10.96 -3.96 9.91
CA MET A 238 -12.10 -4.43 9.11
C MET A 238 -13.44 -4.39 9.89
N GLY A 239 -13.41 -4.07 11.19
CA GLY A 239 -14.60 -4.08 12.04
C GLY A 239 -15.09 -5.49 12.38
N LEU A 240 -14.26 -6.50 12.15
CA LEU A 240 -14.54 -7.87 12.59
C LEU A 240 -14.26 -7.95 14.09
N GLU A 241 -15.30 -8.10 14.89
CA GLU A 241 -15.15 -8.37 16.32
C GLU A 241 -14.32 -9.64 16.53
N THR A 242 -13.53 -9.66 17.59
CA THR A 242 -12.79 -10.85 17.98
C THR A 242 -13.79 -11.94 18.38
N GLU A 243 -14.24 -12.71 17.40
CA GLU A 243 -14.74 -14.05 17.73
C GLU A 243 -13.61 -14.77 18.46
N THR A 244 -13.89 -15.26 19.64
CA THR A 244 -12.99 -16.17 20.37
C THR A 244 -12.49 -17.20 19.39
N GLU A 245 -11.18 -17.29 19.21
CA GLU A 245 -10.59 -18.32 18.36
C GLU A 245 -11.26 -19.66 18.72
N PRO A 246 -11.82 -20.39 17.75
CA PRO A 246 -12.36 -21.69 18.04
C PRO A 246 -11.27 -22.51 18.70
N GLN A 247 -11.56 -23.10 19.86
CA GLN A 247 -10.61 -23.94 20.58
C GLN A 247 -10.28 -25.11 19.65
N VAL A 248 -9.00 -25.20 19.26
CA VAL A 248 -8.48 -26.35 18.51
C VAL A 248 -8.85 -27.62 19.28
N GLU A 249 -9.63 -28.50 18.66
CA GLU A 249 -9.89 -29.82 19.26
C GLU A 249 -8.54 -30.51 19.50
N ALA A 250 -8.24 -30.79 20.76
CA ALA A 250 -6.97 -31.41 21.14
C ALA A 250 -6.80 -32.74 20.39
N GLY A 251 -5.73 -32.84 19.59
CA GLY A 251 -5.36 -34.05 18.87
C GLY A 251 -5.56 -34.05 17.37
N ARG A 252 -5.90 -32.91 16.75
CA ARG A 252 -5.93 -32.77 15.28
C ARG A 252 -4.75 -31.93 14.79
N PHE A 253 -4.28 -32.23 13.57
CA PHE A 253 -3.30 -31.41 12.86
C PHE A 253 -4.04 -30.37 12.01
N GLU A 254 -3.71 -29.11 12.22
CA GLU A 254 -4.28 -27.97 11.49
C GLU A 254 -3.29 -27.48 10.46
N PHE A 255 -3.77 -27.22 9.25
CA PHE A 255 -2.99 -26.57 8.21
C PHE A 255 -3.85 -25.57 7.44
N LYS A 256 -3.17 -24.58 6.89
CA LYS A 256 -3.74 -23.49 6.13
C LYS A 256 -3.36 -23.64 4.67
N LEU A 257 -4.35 -23.75 3.80
CA LEU A 257 -4.18 -23.87 2.36
C LEU A 257 -4.54 -22.53 1.72
N VAL A 258 -3.62 -22.01 0.90
CA VAL A 258 -3.80 -20.75 0.16
C VAL A 258 -3.86 -21.07 -1.32
N LEU A 259 -4.97 -20.75 -1.97
CA LEU A 259 -5.16 -20.96 -3.40
C LEU A 259 -5.21 -19.59 -4.10
N PRO A 260 -4.08 -19.12 -4.66
CA PRO A 260 -4.10 -17.94 -5.52
C PRO A 260 -4.83 -18.29 -6.82
N ASP A 261 -5.72 -17.40 -7.25
CA ASP A 261 -6.50 -17.55 -8.49
C ASP A 261 -7.44 -18.77 -8.49
N VAL A 262 -8.42 -18.72 -7.59
CA VAL A 262 -9.41 -19.78 -7.37
C VAL A 262 -10.14 -20.23 -8.65
N ASP A 263 -10.34 -19.32 -9.61
CA ASP A 263 -11.04 -19.66 -10.85
C ASP A 263 -10.33 -20.75 -11.67
N GLN A 264 -9.01 -20.84 -11.54
CA GLN A 264 -8.21 -21.88 -12.18
C GLN A 264 -8.07 -23.15 -11.34
N GLN A 265 -8.44 -23.11 -10.05
CA GLN A 265 -8.16 -24.19 -9.09
C GLN A 265 -9.40 -24.67 -8.31
N LYS A 266 -10.61 -24.46 -8.86
CA LYS A 266 -11.89 -24.75 -8.19
C LYS A 266 -11.99 -26.18 -7.63
N ASP A 267 -11.39 -27.15 -8.31
CA ASP A 267 -11.47 -28.57 -7.94
C ASP A 267 -10.27 -29.06 -7.11
N LEU A 268 -9.31 -28.17 -6.80
CA LEU A 268 -8.05 -28.61 -6.21
C LEU A 268 -8.25 -29.24 -4.82
N LEU A 269 -9.05 -28.61 -3.96
CA LEU A 269 -9.35 -29.17 -2.63
C LEU A 269 -9.97 -30.55 -2.71
N SER A 270 -10.99 -30.70 -3.59
CA SER A 270 -11.65 -31.98 -3.80
C SER A 270 -10.68 -33.04 -4.35
N LYS A 271 -9.77 -32.66 -5.25
CA LYS A 271 -8.75 -33.57 -5.77
C LYS A 271 -7.77 -34.03 -4.70
N ILE A 272 -7.21 -33.11 -3.91
CA ILE A 272 -6.26 -33.46 -2.83
C ILE A 272 -6.85 -34.57 -1.94
N PHE A 273 -8.05 -34.36 -1.43
CA PHE A 273 -8.63 -35.29 -0.49
C PHE A 273 -9.23 -36.54 -1.13
N SER A 274 -9.64 -36.48 -2.38
CA SER A 274 -10.03 -37.66 -3.18
C SER A 274 -8.82 -38.55 -3.48
N ASP A 275 -7.72 -37.96 -3.89
CA ASP A 275 -6.50 -38.70 -4.24
C ASP A 275 -5.87 -39.36 -3.03
N LEU A 276 -5.83 -38.66 -1.91
CA LEU A 276 -5.24 -39.16 -0.65
C LEU A 276 -6.19 -40.05 0.15
N GLN A 277 -7.50 -39.99 -0.12
CA GLN A 277 -8.55 -40.71 0.63
C GLN A 277 -8.47 -40.50 2.15
N ILE A 278 -8.09 -39.30 2.60
CA ILE A 278 -8.03 -38.93 4.01
C ILE A 278 -9.25 -38.10 4.42
N PRO A 279 -9.81 -38.36 5.60
CA PRO A 279 -10.90 -37.55 6.16
C PRO A 279 -10.34 -36.18 6.59
N TYR A 280 -11.11 -35.14 6.37
CA TYR A 280 -10.80 -33.76 6.73
C TYR A 280 -12.02 -33.02 7.23
N SER A 281 -11.80 -31.94 7.99
CA SER A 281 -12.82 -30.93 8.31
C SER A 281 -12.33 -29.55 7.91
N ILE A 282 -13.22 -28.73 7.40
CA ILE A 282 -12.94 -27.32 7.11
C ILE A 282 -13.43 -26.54 8.32
N GLU A 283 -12.49 -25.88 9.02
CA GLU A 283 -12.77 -25.04 10.18
C GLU A 283 -13.11 -23.60 9.78
N ASP A 284 -12.44 -23.12 8.72
CA ASP A 284 -12.69 -21.81 8.16
C ASP A 284 -12.42 -21.83 6.66
N ALA A 285 -13.22 -21.07 5.92
CA ALA A 285 -13.04 -20.89 4.48
C ALA A 285 -13.54 -19.50 4.08
N HIS A 286 -12.66 -18.70 3.49
CA HIS A 286 -13.06 -17.42 2.96
C HIS A 286 -12.32 -17.09 1.65
N TYR A 287 -12.91 -16.17 0.90
CA TYR A 287 -12.38 -15.69 -0.37
C TYR A 287 -12.09 -14.20 -0.25
N GLU A 288 -10.91 -13.80 -0.71
CA GLU A 288 -10.53 -12.40 -0.75
C GLU A 288 -10.13 -12.01 -2.17
N GLU A 289 -10.68 -10.90 -2.64
CA GLU A 289 -10.24 -10.29 -3.90
C GLU A 289 -9.09 -9.32 -3.62
N ILE A 290 -7.87 -9.69 -4.02
CA ILE A 290 -6.65 -8.90 -3.79
C ILE A 290 -5.93 -8.74 -5.12
N ASN A 291 -5.63 -7.49 -5.51
CA ASN A 291 -4.98 -7.17 -6.79
C ASN A 291 -5.70 -7.77 -8.01
N ASP A 292 -7.04 -7.65 -8.04
CA ASP A 292 -7.92 -8.19 -9.08
C ASP A 292 -7.81 -9.74 -9.27
N ARG A 293 -7.39 -10.45 -8.21
CA ARG A 293 -7.35 -11.93 -8.18
C ARG A 293 -8.13 -12.43 -6.98
N THR A 294 -8.95 -13.43 -7.21
CA THR A 294 -9.67 -14.10 -6.11
C THR A 294 -8.76 -15.14 -5.50
N THR A 295 -8.36 -14.93 -4.25
CA THR A 295 -7.57 -15.88 -3.47
C THR A 295 -8.49 -16.55 -2.45
N ALA A 296 -8.48 -17.88 -2.37
CA ALA A 296 -9.18 -18.64 -1.34
C ALA A 296 -8.22 -19.04 -0.23
N TYR A 297 -8.77 -19.00 0.96
CA TYR A 297 -8.13 -19.48 2.17
C TYR A 297 -8.99 -20.57 2.79
N PHE A 298 -8.34 -21.67 3.17
CA PHE A 298 -8.97 -22.78 3.88
C PHE A 298 -8.13 -23.12 5.11
N LYS A 299 -8.78 -23.14 6.26
CA LYS A 299 -8.26 -23.69 7.51
C LYS A 299 -8.82 -25.09 7.66
N ILE A 300 -7.97 -26.09 7.58
CA ILE A 300 -8.36 -27.49 7.45
C ILE A 300 -7.72 -28.30 8.57
N GLN A 301 -8.48 -29.21 9.15
CA GLN A 301 -7.98 -30.16 10.14
C GLN A 301 -8.02 -31.58 9.59
N ILE A 302 -6.95 -32.33 9.88
CA ILE A 302 -6.83 -33.75 9.57
C ILE A 302 -6.32 -34.52 10.80
N ASP A 303 -6.39 -35.85 10.73
CA ASP A 303 -5.72 -36.70 11.73
C ASP A 303 -4.20 -36.54 11.59
N PRO A 304 -3.44 -36.34 12.69
CA PRO A 304 -2.00 -36.18 12.68
C PRO A 304 -1.24 -37.32 11.96
N HIS A 305 -1.78 -38.51 11.95
CA HIS A 305 -1.17 -39.65 11.22
C HIS A 305 -1.07 -39.43 9.71
N HIS A 306 -1.89 -38.55 9.15
CA HIS A 306 -1.92 -38.23 7.72
C HIS A 306 -1.07 -37.01 7.36
N GLN A 307 -0.46 -36.31 8.33
CA GLN A 307 0.30 -35.08 8.12
C GLN A 307 1.39 -35.27 7.07
N ALA A 308 2.28 -36.24 7.26
CA ALA A 308 3.40 -36.47 6.35
C ALA A 308 2.95 -36.83 4.92
N LEU A 309 1.83 -37.54 4.78
CA LEU A 309 1.26 -37.89 3.49
C LEU A 309 0.75 -36.64 2.75
N LEU A 310 0.02 -35.77 3.45
CA LEU A 310 -0.46 -34.52 2.90
C LEU A 310 0.67 -33.57 2.53
N GLU A 311 1.65 -33.36 3.41
CA GLU A 311 2.80 -32.48 3.14
C GLU A 311 3.59 -32.91 1.89
N ASN A 312 3.82 -34.20 1.71
CA ASN A 312 4.49 -34.71 0.52
C ASN A 312 3.66 -34.45 -0.76
N TYR A 313 2.34 -34.71 -0.70
CA TYR A 313 1.45 -34.43 -1.81
C TYR A 313 1.46 -32.94 -2.20
N LEU A 314 1.36 -32.03 -1.23
CA LEU A 314 1.37 -30.58 -1.46
C LEU A 314 2.71 -30.12 -2.07
N LYS A 315 3.84 -30.65 -1.59
CA LYS A 315 5.18 -30.38 -2.15
C LYS A 315 5.31 -30.87 -3.59
N ASP A 316 4.89 -32.10 -3.87
CA ASP A 316 4.99 -32.69 -5.21
C ASP A 316 4.15 -31.92 -6.25
N HIS A 317 3.04 -31.34 -5.82
CA HIS A 317 2.13 -30.55 -6.66
C HIS A 317 2.40 -29.03 -6.60
N GLN A 318 3.45 -28.59 -5.90
CA GLN A 318 3.84 -27.19 -5.73
C GLN A 318 2.70 -26.31 -5.19
N ILE A 319 1.90 -26.86 -4.28
CA ILE A 319 0.79 -26.15 -3.64
C ILE A 319 1.33 -25.44 -2.39
N GLU A 320 1.08 -24.14 -2.27
CA GLU A 320 1.48 -23.36 -1.10
C GLU A 320 0.57 -23.69 0.10
N TRP A 321 1.19 -24.00 1.23
CA TRP A 321 0.52 -24.28 2.49
C TRP A 321 1.34 -23.79 3.69
N ARG A 322 0.69 -23.63 4.84
CA ARG A 322 1.30 -23.19 6.12
C ARG A 322 0.68 -23.97 7.29
N GLU A 323 1.45 -24.11 8.34
CA GLU A 323 0.98 -24.61 9.65
C GLU A 323 0.31 -23.48 10.45
#